data_c43abc02a9ecf845b6a1b2bac8cd4559
#
_entry.id   c43abc02a9ecf845b6a1b2bac8cd4559
#
_cell.length_a   1.000
_cell.length_b   1.000
_cell.length_c   1.000
_cell.angle_alpha   90.00
_cell.angle_beta   90.00
_cell.angle_gamma   90.00
#
_symmetry.space_group_name_H-M   'P 1'
#
loop_
_entity.id
_entity.type
_entity.pdbx_description
1 polymer ?
#
loop_
_entity_poly.entity_id
_entity_poly.type
_entity_poly.pdbx_seq_one_letter_code
_entity_poly.pdbx_strand_id
1 'polypeptide(L)'
;FSGGKDSITLVRLAQKAFFPAKIPFPLLHIDTGHNFPETIAFRDKLVKELGLELIVRNVQDAIDEGRVTEETGKYASRNMLQTTTLLDALEEFKFDAAIGGARRDEEKARAKERIFSVRDDFGQWDEKNQSYLTS
;
A
#
# COMPACT_ATOMS: atom_id res chain seq x y z
N PHE A 1 -2.33 -2.72 2.41
CA PHE A 1 -3.42 -3.10 3.34
C PHE A 1 -3.42 -2.17 4.54
N SER A 2 -4.56 -1.57 4.83
CA SER A 2 -4.69 -0.64 5.96
C SER A 2 -5.56 -1.19 7.11
N GLY A 3 -6.29 -2.26 6.87
CA GLY A 3 -7.30 -2.78 7.79
C GLY A 3 -8.66 -2.10 7.67
N GLY A 4 -8.80 -1.10 6.80
CA GLY A 4 -10.08 -0.47 6.49
C GLY A 4 -10.94 -1.33 5.55
N LYS A 5 -12.22 -0.96 5.43
CA LYS A 5 -13.20 -1.71 4.63
C LYS A 5 -12.76 -1.95 3.17
N ASP A 6 -12.15 -0.95 2.55
CA ASP A 6 -11.78 -1.04 1.14
C ASP A 6 -10.60 -1.99 0.93
N SER A 7 -9.62 -1.99 1.83
CA SER A 7 -8.50 -2.93 1.76
C SER A 7 -8.95 -4.37 2.04
N ILE A 8 -9.87 -4.58 2.95
CA ILE A 8 -10.46 -5.89 3.24
C ILE A 8 -11.24 -6.40 2.02
N THR A 9 -12.05 -5.55 1.41
CA THR A 9 -12.80 -5.87 0.19
C THR A 9 -11.85 -6.30 -0.92
N LEU A 10 -10.74 -5.58 -1.10
CA LEU A 10 -9.74 -5.90 -2.12
C LEU A 10 -9.11 -7.27 -1.89
N VAL A 11 -8.79 -7.62 -0.65
CA VAL A 11 -8.26 -8.95 -0.30
C VAL A 11 -9.28 -10.04 -0.63
N ARG A 12 -10.56 -9.83 -0.33
CA ARG A 12 -11.63 -10.79 -0.65
C ARG A 12 -11.84 -10.95 -2.15
N LEU A 13 -11.73 -9.87 -2.92
CA LEU A 13 -11.78 -9.93 -4.38
C LEU A 13 -10.59 -10.71 -4.95
N ALA A 14 -9.40 -10.49 -4.43
CA ALA A 14 -8.22 -11.25 -4.83
C ALA A 14 -8.39 -12.74 -4.52
N GLN A 15 -8.92 -13.07 -3.33
CA GLN A 15 -9.21 -14.44 -2.96
C GLN A 15 -10.16 -15.10 -3.96
N LYS A 16 -11.23 -14.42 -4.34
CA LYS A 16 -12.18 -14.94 -5.35
C LYS A 16 -11.54 -15.11 -6.72
N ALA A 17 -10.72 -14.15 -7.12
CA ALA A 17 -10.07 -14.16 -8.44
C ALA A 17 -9.13 -15.35 -8.62
N PHE A 18 -8.44 -15.76 -7.56
CA PHE A 18 -7.46 -16.84 -7.60
C PHE A 18 -8.01 -18.19 -7.11
N PHE A 19 -9.22 -18.22 -6.58
CA PHE A 19 -9.83 -19.48 -6.11
C PHE A 19 -9.84 -20.55 -7.24
N PRO A 20 -9.50 -21.81 -6.95
CA PRO A 20 -9.20 -22.41 -5.64
C PRO A 20 -7.75 -22.25 -5.17
N ALA A 21 -6.89 -21.59 -5.95
CA ALA A 21 -5.51 -21.32 -5.55
C ALA A 21 -5.47 -20.24 -4.46
N LYS A 22 -4.38 -20.21 -3.73
CA LYS A 22 -4.10 -19.12 -2.81
C LYS A 22 -3.71 -17.85 -3.58
N ILE A 23 -3.89 -16.68 -2.97
CA ILE A 23 -3.41 -15.42 -3.53
C ILE A 23 -1.89 -15.51 -3.69
N PRO A 24 -1.34 -15.30 -4.90
CA PRO A 24 0.08 -15.57 -5.19
C PRO A 24 1.03 -14.43 -4.84
N PHE A 25 0.56 -13.38 -4.21
CA PHE A 25 1.37 -12.23 -3.84
C PHE A 25 1.16 -11.87 -2.36
N PRO A 26 2.17 -11.22 -1.73
CA PRO A 26 2.06 -10.88 -0.33
C PRO A 26 1.12 -9.70 -0.07
N LEU A 27 0.67 -9.60 1.16
CA LEU A 27 -0.05 -8.45 1.69
C LEU A 27 0.98 -7.50 2.31
N LEU A 28 1.02 -6.25 1.87
CA LEU A 28 1.92 -5.24 2.39
C LEU A 28 1.15 -4.27 3.29
N HIS A 29 1.59 -4.15 4.52
CA HIS A 29 1.04 -3.21 5.49
C HIS A 29 2.11 -2.22 5.93
N ILE A 30 1.85 -0.94 5.70
CA ILE A 30 2.69 0.15 6.21
C ILE A 30 2.13 0.59 7.55
N ASP A 31 2.82 0.22 8.62
CA ASP A 31 2.39 0.51 9.99
C ASP A 31 2.88 1.90 10.40
N THR A 32 1.93 2.78 10.67
CA THR A 32 2.21 4.15 11.13
C THR A 32 2.39 4.26 12.65
N GLY A 33 2.19 3.16 13.39
CA GLY A 33 2.20 3.15 14.85
C GLY A 33 0.90 3.63 15.49
N HIS A 34 -0.12 3.95 14.69
CA HIS A 34 -1.42 4.49 15.17
C HIS A 34 -2.60 3.57 14.89
N ASN A 35 -2.34 2.33 14.52
CA ASN A 35 -3.40 1.35 14.31
C ASN A 35 -3.97 0.89 15.66
N PHE A 36 -5.28 0.70 15.69
CA PHE A 36 -5.92 0.08 16.84
C PHE A 36 -5.47 -1.38 16.98
N PRO A 37 -5.29 -1.88 18.22
CA PRO A 37 -4.92 -3.27 18.45
C PRO A 37 -5.86 -4.28 17.77
N GLU A 38 -7.14 -3.96 17.71
CA GLU A 38 -8.17 -4.79 17.05
C GLU A 38 -7.93 -4.90 15.54
N THR A 39 -7.47 -3.82 14.90
CA THR A 39 -7.13 -3.81 13.49
C THR A 39 -5.95 -4.74 13.20
N ILE A 40 -4.93 -4.69 14.04
CA ILE A 40 -3.75 -5.55 13.93
C ILE A 40 -4.13 -7.01 14.15
N ALA A 41 -4.93 -7.30 15.18
CA ALA A 41 -5.42 -8.66 15.46
C ALA A 41 -6.25 -9.20 14.29
N PHE A 42 -7.12 -8.39 13.72
CA PHE A 42 -7.92 -8.76 12.55
C PHE A 42 -7.04 -9.06 11.33
N ARG A 43 -6.05 -8.22 11.07
CA ARG A 43 -5.06 -8.44 10.01
C ARG A 43 -4.38 -9.80 10.14
N ASP A 44 -3.85 -10.09 11.33
CA ASP A 44 -3.10 -11.31 11.60
C ASP A 44 -3.99 -12.54 11.45
N LYS A 45 -5.25 -12.45 11.90
CA LYS A 45 -6.24 -13.50 11.73
C LYS A 45 -6.57 -13.75 10.25
N LEU A 46 -6.79 -12.69 9.48
CA LEU A 46 -7.09 -12.78 8.05
C LEU A 46 -5.94 -13.41 7.27
N VAL A 47 -4.73 -13.00 7.54
CA VAL A 47 -3.51 -13.55 6.93
C VAL A 47 -3.39 -15.05 7.22
N LYS A 48 -3.62 -15.46 8.45
CA LYS A 48 -3.57 -16.87 8.86
C LYS A 48 -4.68 -17.69 8.19
N GLU A 49 -5.91 -17.20 8.17
CA GLU A 49 -7.05 -17.88 7.56
C GLU A 49 -6.85 -18.10 6.05
N LEU A 50 -6.31 -17.12 5.36
CA LEU A 50 -6.13 -17.18 3.91
C LEU A 50 -4.77 -17.75 3.49
N GLY A 51 -3.88 -18.04 4.44
CA GLY A 51 -2.54 -18.53 4.14
C GLY A 51 -1.70 -17.54 3.34
N LEU A 52 -1.84 -16.24 3.62
CA LEU A 52 -1.12 -15.18 2.95
C LEU A 52 0.28 -14.98 3.55
N GLU A 53 1.19 -14.47 2.73
CA GLU A 53 2.41 -13.86 3.21
C GLU A 53 2.13 -12.41 3.62
N LEU A 54 2.57 -12.01 4.80
CA LEU A 54 2.42 -10.65 5.30
C LEU A 54 3.78 -9.98 5.42
N ILE A 55 3.90 -8.82 4.78
CA ILE A 55 5.06 -7.95 4.93
C ILE A 55 4.59 -6.70 5.67
N VAL A 56 5.23 -6.41 6.80
CA VAL A 56 4.95 -5.20 7.59
C VAL A 56 6.18 -4.31 7.55
N ARG A 57 5.98 -3.04 7.23
CA ARG A 57 7.01 -2.02 7.38
C ARG A 57 6.48 -0.94 8.31
N ASN A 58 7.24 -0.67 9.34
CA ASN A 58 6.92 0.36 10.31
C ASN A 58 7.60 1.66 9.89
N VAL A 59 6.85 2.76 9.87
CA VAL A 59 7.36 4.08 9.49
C VAL A 59 8.49 4.52 10.42
N GLN A 60 8.34 4.31 11.73
CA GLN A 60 9.35 4.70 12.71
C GLN A 60 10.65 3.91 12.50
N ASP A 61 10.56 2.62 12.24
CA ASP A 61 11.73 1.79 11.96
C ASP A 61 12.45 2.25 10.68
N ALA A 62 11.71 2.64 9.66
CA ALA A 62 12.29 3.17 8.42
C ALA A 62 13.03 4.49 8.66
N ILE A 63 12.53 5.35 9.53
CA ILE A 63 13.21 6.57 9.94
C ILE A 63 14.48 6.25 10.73
N ASP A 64 14.39 5.35 11.71
CA ASP A 64 15.51 4.96 12.58
C ASP A 64 16.65 4.28 11.80
N GLU A 65 16.32 3.53 10.77
CA GLU A 65 17.27 2.90 9.87
C GLU A 65 17.85 3.85 8.80
N GLY A 66 17.39 5.10 8.76
CA GLY A 66 17.83 6.09 7.79
C GLY A 66 17.33 5.87 6.36
N ARG A 67 16.37 4.99 6.14
CA ARG A 67 15.76 4.72 4.83
C ARG A 67 14.80 5.82 4.41
N VAL A 68 14.17 6.45 5.38
CA VAL A 68 13.22 7.55 5.21
C VAL A 68 13.66 8.68 6.11
N THR A 69 13.71 9.89 5.58
CA THR A 69 14.14 11.06 6.34
C THR A 69 12.97 11.89 6.83
N GLU A 70 13.03 12.28 8.10
CA GLU A 70 12.13 13.28 8.70
C GLU A 70 12.46 14.71 8.28
N GLU A 71 13.24 14.90 7.21
CA GLU A 71 13.83 16.20 6.83
C GLU A 71 12.83 17.30 6.55
N THR A 72 11.60 16.98 6.33
CA THR A 72 10.57 17.98 6.14
C THR A 72 10.09 18.58 7.45
N GLY A 73 10.69 18.19 8.59
CA GLY A 73 10.51 18.83 9.88
C GLY A 73 9.05 18.98 10.29
N LYS A 74 8.70 20.19 10.71
CA LYS A 74 7.37 20.56 11.20
C LYS A 74 6.22 20.30 10.22
N TYR A 75 6.51 20.11 8.94
CA TYR A 75 5.52 20.06 7.86
C TYR A 75 5.42 18.70 7.18
N ALA A 76 6.22 17.72 7.60
CA ALA A 76 6.07 16.35 7.11
C ALA A 76 4.73 15.79 7.59
N SER A 77 3.77 15.70 6.70
CA SER A 77 2.56 14.96 6.99
C SER A 77 2.92 13.48 7.13
N ARG A 78 2.25 12.76 8.03
CA ARG A 78 2.41 11.32 8.15
C ARG A 78 2.10 10.57 6.86
N ASN A 79 1.23 11.14 6.03
CA ASN A 79 0.93 10.62 4.71
C ASN A 79 2.16 10.59 3.80
N MET A 80 3.01 11.61 3.88
CA MET A 80 4.25 11.65 3.11
C MET A 80 5.25 10.60 3.61
N LEU A 81 5.40 10.42 4.91
CA LEU A 81 6.25 9.39 5.49
C LEU A 81 5.74 7.99 5.16
N GLN A 82 4.44 7.79 5.19
CA GLN A 82 3.82 6.54 4.80
C GLN A 82 4.05 6.22 3.32
N THR A 83 3.91 7.20 2.44
CA THR A 83 4.16 7.05 1.02
C THR A 83 5.62 6.72 0.74
N THR A 84 6.55 7.43 1.38
CA THR A 84 7.99 7.18 1.23
C THR A 84 8.36 5.79 1.74
N THR A 85 7.79 5.35 2.86
CA THR A 85 8.01 4.00 3.40
C THR A 85 7.46 2.94 2.44
N LEU A 86 6.31 3.19 1.82
CA LEU A 86 5.74 2.31 0.81
C LEU A 86 6.67 2.17 -0.40
N LEU A 87 7.16 3.28 -0.93
CA LEU A 87 8.08 3.28 -2.08
C LEU A 87 9.38 2.53 -1.76
N ASP A 88 9.93 2.74 -0.56
CA ASP A 88 11.12 2.02 -0.09
C ASP A 88 10.86 0.50 -0.06
N ALA A 89 9.72 0.07 0.45
CA ALA A 89 9.35 -1.34 0.49
C ALA A 89 9.19 -1.94 -0.91
N LEU A 90 8.54 -1.22 -1.83
CA LEU A 90 8.37 -1.68 -3.20
C LEU A 90 9.72 -1.88 -3.91
N GLU A 91 10.67 -1.00 -3.66
CA GLU A 91 12.03 -1.10 -4.20
C GLU A 91 12.80 -2.25 -3.56
N GLU A 92 12.77 -2.38 -2.24
CA GLU A 92 13.47 -3.44 -1.49
C GLU A 92 13.05 -4.84 -1.96
N PHE A 93 11.76 -5.06 -2.11
CA PHE A 93 11.22 -6.35 -2.55
C PHE A 93 11.12 -6.50 -4.06
N LYS A 94 11.44 -5.45 -4.81
CA LYS A 94 11.42 -5.42 -6.28
C LYS A 94 10.06 -5.82 -6.86
N PHE A 95 8.99 -5.28 -6.27
CA PHE A 95 7.64 -5.49 -6.78
C PHE A 95 7.43 -4.69 -8.07
N ASP A 96 6.77 -5.31 -9.03
CA ASP A 96 6.45 -4.68 -10.31
C ASP A 96 5.21 -3.79 -10.22
N ALA A 97 4.31 -4.10 -9.30
CA ALA A 97 3.05 -3.39 -9.13
C ALA A 97 2.57 -3.42 -7.68
N ALA A 98 1.81 -2.42 -7.31
CA ALA A 98 1.09 -2.37 -6.05
C ALA A 98 -0.40 -2.21 -6.32
N ILE A 99 -1.22 -3.03 -5.66
CA ILE A 99 -2.67 -2.97 -5.77
C ILE A 99 -3.23 -2.28 -4.53
N GLY A 100 -3.97 -1.21 -4.74
CA GLY A 100 -4.55 -0.40 -3.67
C GLY A 100 -6.06 -0.33 -3.76
N GLY A 101 -6.72 -0.16 -2.63
CA GLY A 101 -8.17 -0.05 -2.51
C GLY A 101 -8.67 1.39 -2.59
N ALA A 102 -8.28 2.14 -3.62
CA ALA A 102 -8.76 3.49 -3.84
C ALA A 102 -10.08 3.52 -4.62
N ARG A 103 -10.93 4.50 -4.33
CA ARG A 103 -12.20 4.71 -5.03
C ARG A 103 -12.23 6.06 -5.73
N ARG A 104 -12.93 6.13 -6.87
CA ARG A 104 -13.05 7.40 -7.62
C ARG A 104 -13.77 8.51 -6.87
N ASP A 105 -14.70 8.18 -5.98
CA ASP A 105 -15.40 9.15 -5.14
C ASP A 105 -14.50 9.81 -4.09
N GLU A 106 -13.30 9.28 -3.89
CA GLU A 106 -12.27 9.88 -3.04
C GLU A 106 -11.36 10.87 -3.80
N GLU A 107 -11.64 11.11 -5.06
CA GLU A 107 -10.82 11.92 -5.97
C GLU A 107 -10.54 13.34 -5.46
N LYS A 108 -11.46 13.94 -4.72
CA LYS A 108 -11.26 15.28 -4.12
C LYS A 108 -10.05 15.32 -3.16
N ALA A 109 -9.78 14.21 -2.47
CA ALA A 109 -8.64 14.07 -1.57
C ALA A 109 -7.41 13.50 -2.25
N ARG A 110 -7.60 12.78 -3.37
CA ARG A 110 -6.56 12.09 -4.12
C ARG A 110 -6.75 12.37 -5.61
N ALA A 111 -6.42 13.58 -6.02
CA ALA A 111 -6.54 13.98 -7.42
C ALA A 111 -5.95 12.90 -8.35
N LYS A 112 -6.68 12.55 -9.40
CA LYS A 112 -6.27 11.62 -10.45
C LYS A 112 -6.29 10.13 -10.05
N GLU A 113 -7.17 9.70 -9.17
CA GLU A 113 -7.39 8.26 -8.95
C GLU A 113 -7.91 7.60 -10.23
N ARG A 114 -7.21 6.55 -10.64
CA ARG A 114 -7.48 5.79 -11.87
C ARG A 114 -7.38 4.31 -11.59
N ILE A 115 -7.91 3.48 -12.49
CA ILE A 115 -7.77 2.03 -12.39
C ILE A 115 -6.30 1.64 -12.44
N PHE A 116 -5.54 2.25 -13.36
CA PHE A 116 -4.11 2.05 -13.46
C PHE A 116 -3.38 3.38 -13.32
N SER A 117 -2.24 3.34 -12.66
CA SER A 117 -1.34 4.48 -12.51
C SER A 117 0.07 4.02 -12.82
N VAL A 118 0.66 4.58 -13.88
CA VAL A 118 2.05 4.29 -14.22
C VAL A 118 2.96 5.21 -13.42
N ARG A 119 3.96 4.62 -12.80
CA ARG A 119 4.98 5.34 -12.04
C ARG A 119 6.33 5.14 -12.70
N ASP A 120 7.16 6.19 -12.65
CA ASP A 120 8.55 6.12 -13.10
C ASP A 120 9.42 5.34 -12.09
N ASP A 121 10.72 5.22 -12.39
CA ASP A 121 11.67 4.51 -11.53
C ASP A 121 11.82 5.14 -10.13
N PHE A 122 11.39 6.39 -9.97
CA PHE A 122 11.38 7.11 -8.69
C PHE A 122 10.04 7.04 -7.95
N GLY A 123 9.07 6.29 -8.48
CA GLY A 123 7.74 6.18 -7.92
C GLY A 123 6.84 7.38 -8.18
N GLN A 124 7.24 8.30 -9.04
CA GLN A 124 6.47 9.47 -9.40
C GLN A 124 5.51 9.18 -10.55
N TRP A 125 4.47 9.99 -10.66
CA TRP A 125 3.50 9.90 -11.73
C TRP A 125 4.20 10.10 -13.10
N ASP A 126 4.12 9.09 -13.96
CA ASP A 126 4.67 9.15 -15.31
C ASP A 126 3.61 9.65 -16.28
N GLU A 127 3.69 10.95 -16.62
CA GLU A 127 2.72 11.58 -17.51
C GLU A 127 2.73 11.02 -18.94
N LYS A 128 3.87 10.57 -19.40
CA LYS A 128 4.04 10.10 -20.79
C LYS A 128 3.33 8.77 -21.02
N ASN A 129 3.33 7.89 -20.04
CA ASN A 129 2.83 6.54 -20.19
C ASN A 129 1.40 6.34 -19.67
N GLN A 130 0.75 7.39 -19.14
CA GLN A 130 -0.63 7.29 -18.66
C GLN A 130 -1.68 7.12 -19.77
N SER A 131 -1.40 7.62 -20.96
CA SER A 131 -2.38 7.67 -22.06
C SER A 131 -2.91 6.33 -22.53
N TYR A 132 -2.16 5.27 -22.31
CA TYR A 132 -2.53 3.91 -22.71
C TYR A 132 -3.38 3.17 -21.66
N LEU A 133 -3.48 3.72 -20.47
CA LEU A 133 -4.12 3.08 -19.31
C LEU A 133 -5.36 3.83 -18.83
N THR A 134 -5.72 4.89 -19.49
CA THR A 134 -6.92 5.67 -19.17
C THR A 134 -8.12 5.05 -19.85
N SER A 135 -8.84 4.32 -19.11
CA SER A 135 -10.20 3.94 -19.49
C SER A 135 -11.18 4.95 -18.92
#